data_6185aa20687e344ea6130d8f680af4ff
#
_entry.id   6185aa20687e344ea6130d8f680af4ff
#
_cell.length_a   1.000
_cell.length_b   1.000
_cell.length_c   1.000
_cell.angle_alpha   90.00
_cell.angle_beta   90.00
_cell.angle_gamma   90.00
#
_symmetry.space_group_name_H-M   'P 1'
#
loop_
_entity.id
_entity.type
_entity.pdbx_description
1 polymer ?
#
loop_
_entity_poly.entity_id
_entity_poly.type
_entity_poly.pdbx_seq_one_letter_code
_entity_poly.pdbx_strand_id
1 'polypeptide(L)' 'ILLKNDGTSREVTWATDVGNTVKYDNDFPHKSSASADKGIVTITNDQNPMIFDFFTVDGGATVFAKYIGIFS' A
#
# COMPACT_ATOMS: atom_id res chain seq x y z
N ILE A 1 3.09 3.63 -8.15
CA ILE A 1 2.23 2.49 -8.53
C ILE A 1 0.79 2.91 -8.48
N LEU A 2 0.07 2.63 -9.54
CA LEU A 2 -1.36 2.89 -9.64
C LEU A 2 -2.11 1.58 -9.45
N LEU A 3 -3.03 1.55 -8.48
CA LEU A 3 -3.91 0.42 -8.25
C LEU A 3 -5.33 0.79 -8.69
N LYS A 4 -5.88 -0.03 -9.56
CA LYS A 4 -7.26 0.11 -10.01
C LYS A 4 -7.89 -1.28 -10.00
N ASN A 5 -9.09 -1.41 -9.46
CA ASN A 5 -9.75 -2.71 -9.46
C ASN A 5 -10.36 -3.01 -10.84
N ASP A 6 -10.81 -4.24 -11.00
CA ASP A 6 -11.39 -4.77 -12.24
C ASP A 6 -12.92 -4.93 -12.14
N GLY A 7 -13.56 -4.18 -11.25
CA GLY A 7 -14.99 -4.29 -10.98
C GLY A 7 -15.33 -5.17 -9.79
N THR A 8 -14.34 -5.76 -9.16
CA THR A 8 -14.48 -6.60 -7.97
C THR A 8 -13.58 -6.06 -6.87
N SER A 9 -14.08 -5.94 -5.64
CA SER A 9 -13.24 -5.52 -4.51
C SER A 9 -12.15 -6.54 -4.26
N ARG A 10 -10.91 -6.06 -4.06
CA ARG A 10 -9.73 -6.90 -3.86
C ARG A 10 -8.85 -6.34 -2.77
N GLU A 11 -8.00 -7.20 -2.22
CA GLU A 11 -6.97 -6.79 -1.26
C GLU A 11 -5.60 -6.95 -1.90
N VAL A 12 -4.71 -5.97 -1.65
CA VAL A 12 -3.32 -6.00 -2.06
C VAL A 12 -2.47 -5.91 -0.82
N THR A 13 -1.54 -6.87 -0.66
CA THR A 13 -0.61 -6.88 0.46
C THR A 13 0.77 -6.46 -0.02
N TRP A 14 1.32 -5.42 0.60
CA TRP A 14 2.69 -4.98 0.34
C TRP A 14 3.65 -5.71 1.26
N ALA A 15 4.74 -6.21 0.71
CA ALA A 15 5.71 -6.98 1.47
C ALA A 15 7.12 -6.77 0.92
N THR A 16 8.11 -7.00 1.79
CA THR A 16 9.53 -7.04 1.43
C THR A 16 10.11 -8.42 1.72
N ASP A 17 11.39 -8.61 1.36
CA ASP A 17 12.11 -9.82 1.73
C ASP A 17 12.27 -9.93 3.26
N VAL A 18 12.48 -11.15 3.72
CA VAL A 18 12.70 -11.42 5.15
C VAL A 18 13.89 -10.61 5.66
N GLY A 19 13.71 -9.98 6.80
CA GLY A 19 14.72 -9.12 7.42
C GLY A 19 14.66 -7.66 6.98
N ASN A 20 13.88 -7.33 5.97
CA ASN A 20 13.67 -5.95 5.54
C ASN A 20 12.39 -5.39 6.15
N THR A 21 12.27 -4.07 6.13
CA THR A 21 11.16 -3.37 6.79
C THR A 21 10.47 -2.44 5.80
N VAL A 22 9.14 -2.41 5.85
CA VAL A 22 8.36 -1.38 5.17
C VAL A 22 7.89 -0.38 6.23
N LYS A 23 8.16 0.90 6.00
CA LYS A 23 7.65 1.99 6.82
C LYS A 23 6.58 2.73 6.02
N TYR A 24 5.44 2.96 6.65
CA TYR A 24 4.28 3.56 6.00
C TYR A 24 4.11 5.01 6.46
N ASP A 25 3.63 5.88 5.58
CA ASP A 25 3.25 7.22 6.01
C ASP A 25 1.98 7.16 6.86
N ASN A 26 1.67 8.27 7.54
CA ASN A 26 0.55 8.31 8.48
C ASN A 26 -0.82 8.16 7.80
N ASP A 27 -0.89 8.46 6.52
CA ASP A 27 -2.14 8.41 5.75
C ASP A 27 -2.29 7.11 4.97
N PHE A 28 -1.35 6.17 5.14
CA PHE A 28 -1.39 4.90 4.40
C PHE A 28 -2.68 4.14 4.73
N PRO A 29 -3.46 3.72 3.72
CA PRO A 29 -4.79 3.15 3.94
C PRO A 29 -4.71 1.66 4.29
N HIS A 30 -4.19 1.34 5.45
CA HIS A 30 -4.20 -0.04 5.96
C HIS A 30 -5.64 -0.54 6.11
N LYS A 31 -5.85 -1.82 5.94
CA LYS A 31 -7.16 -2.44 6.10
C LYS A 31 -7.75 -2.16 7.50
N SER A 32 -6.92 -2.21 8.53
CA SER A 32 -7.30 -1.82 9.88
C SER A 32 -6.06 -1.41 10.69
N SER A 33 -6.25 -0.97 11.93
CA SER A 33 -5.15 -0.64 12.83
C SER A 33 -4.48 -1.89 13.46
N ALA A 34 -5.04 -3.07 13.27
CA ALA A 34 -4.45 -4.30 13.80
C ALA A 34 -3.12 -4.60 13.11
N SER A 35 -2.16 -5.16 13.86
CA SER A 35 -0.83 -5.46 13.32
C SER A 35 -0.88 -6.40 12.12
N ALA A 36 -1.82 -7.36 12.11
CA ALA A 36 -1.97 -8.31 11.02
C ALA A 36 -2.46 -7.65 9.71
N ASP A 37 -3.08 -6.48 9.80
CA ASP A 37 -3.65 -5.77 8.64
C ASP A 37 -2.74 -4.65 8.12
N LYS A 38 -1.56 -4.46 8.71
CA LYS A 38 -0.60 -3.47 8.22
C LYS A 38 -0.09 -3.86 6.84
N GLY A 39 -0.11 -2.91 5.93
CA GLY A 39 0.33 -3.12 4.55
C GLY A 39 -0.71 -3.76 3.65
N ILE A 40 -1.89 -4.08 4.16
CA ILE A 40 -2.99 -4.60 3.36
C ILE A 40 -3.89 -3.42 2.97
N VAL A 41 -4.12 -3.27 1.65
CA VAL A 41 -4.97 -2.21 1.11
C VAL A 41 -6.17 -2.87 0.43
N THR A 42 -7.38 -2.43 0.79
CA THR A 42 -8.60 -2.87 0.11
C THR A 42 -8.91 -1.93 -1.05
N ILE A 43 -9.00 -2.49 -2.25
CA ILE A 43 -9.38 -1.75 -3.46
C ILE A 43 -10.84 -2.04 -3.70
N THR A 44 -11.69 -1.05 -3.52
CA THR A 44 -13.13 -1.20 -3.67
C THR A 44 -13.53 -1.23 -5.15
N ASN A 45 -14.77 -1.57 -5.43
CA ASN A 45 -15.27 -1.72 -6.79
C ASN A 45 -15.75 -0.40 -7.41
N ASP A 46 -15.42 0.74 -6.85
CA ASP A 46 -15.84 2.04 -7.36
C ASP A 46 -15.01 2.52 -8.54
N GLN A 47 -13.96 1.79 -8.92
CA GLN A 47 -13.12 2.03 -10.08
C GLN A 47 -12.17 3.23 -9.95
N ASN A 48 -12.21 3.97 -8.86
CA ASN A 48 -11.28 5.10 -8.69
C ASN A 48 -9.87 4.58 -8.40
N PRO A 49 -8.86 4.98 -9.18
CA PRO A 49 -7.50 4.49 -8.96
C PRO A 49 -6.88 5.09 -7.70
N MET A 50 -6.11 4.26 -7.00
CA MET A 50 -5.30 4.67 -5.87
C MET A 50 -3.84 4.68 -6.31
N ILE A 51 -3.09 5.71 -5.93
CA ILE A 51 -1.69 5.85 -6.32
C ILE A 51 -0.80 5.79 -5.09
N PHE A 52 0.24 4.96 -5.16
CA PHE A 52 1.24 4.75 -4.12
C PHE A 52 2.63 5.02 -4.69
N ASP A 53 3.51 5.50 -3.83
CA ASP A 53 4.91 5.67 -4.15
C ASP A 53 5.77 4.90 -3.14
N PHE A 54 6.84 4.28 -3.63
CA PHE A 54 7.74 3.47 -2.81
C PHE A 54 9.17 3.90 -3.11
N PHE A 55 9.97 4.12 -2.05
CA PHE A 55 11.36 4.48 -2.23
C PHE A 55 12.20 3.89 -1.09
N THR A 56 13.51 3.78 -1.36
CA THR A 56 14.47 3.27 -0.40
C THR A 56 15.73 4.14 -0.46
N VAL A 57 16.44 4.24 0.67
CA VAL A 57 17.70 4.98 0.78
C VAL A 57 18.87 4.08 1.18
N ASP A 58 18.61 2.78 1.41
CA ASP A 58 19.60 1.83 1.93
C ASP A 58 19.58 0.50 1.15
N GLY A 59 19.29 0.56 -0.14
CA GLY A 59 19.33 -0.61 -1.02
C GLY A 59 18.19 -1.59 -0.82
N GLY A 60 17.11 -1.17 -0.17
CA GLY A 60 15.93 -2.01 0.03
C GLY A 60 15.80 -2.61 1.43
N ALA A 61 16.77 -2.37 2.33
CA ALA A 61 16.66 -2.82 3.72
C ALA A 61 15.48 -2.15 4.42
N THR A 62 15.22 -0.88 4.09
CA THR A 62 14.03 -0.15 4.53
C THR A 62 13.35 0.44 3.31
N VAL A 63 12.08 0.15 3.13
CA VAL A 63 11.27 0.71 2.04
C VAL A 63 10.24 1.65 2.65
N PHE A 64 10.17 2.87 2.12
CA PHE A 64 9.18 3.86 2.54
C PHE A 64 8.00 3.80 1.59
N ALA A 65 6.82 3.54 2.13
CA ALA A 65 5.58 3.44 1.37
C ALA A 65 4.73 4.68 1.63
N LYS A 66 4.41 5.42 0.57
CA LYS A 66 3.62 6.64 0.65
C LYS A 66 2.34 6.49 -0.16
N TYR A 67 1.23 6.84 0.46
CA TYR A 67 -0.06 6.92 -0.21
C TYR A 67 -0.22 8.32 -0.82
N ILE A 68 -0.35 8.38 -2.14
CA ILE A 68 -0.49 9.66 -2.85
C ILE A 68 -1.94 10.11 -2.81
N GLY A 69 -2.89 9.20 -3.08
CA GLY A 69 -4.31 9.52 -3.00
C GLY A 69 -5.16 8.73 -3.97
N ILE A 70 -6.46 8.98 -3.90
CA ILE A 70 -7.45 8.44 -4.84
C ILE A 70 -7.75 9.53 -5.86
N PHE A 71 -7.75 9.17 -7.14
CA PHE A 71 -8.03 10.09 -8.22
C PHE A 71 -9.35 9.72 -8.88
N SER A 72 -10.22 10.68 -9.00
CA SER A 72 -11.55 10.48 -9.59
C SER A 72 -11.79 11.41 -10.78
#